data_2367c22f3fe7b6e96d571af95c0fa590
#
_entry.id   2367c22f3fe7b6e96d571af95c0fa590
#
_cell.length_a   1.000
_cell.length_b   1.000
_cell.length_c   1.000
_cell.angle_alpha   90.00
_cell.angle_beta   90.00
_cell.angle_gamma   90.00
#
_symmetry.space_group_name_H-M   'P 1'
#
loop_
_entity.id
_entity.type
_entity.pdbx_description
1 polymer ?
#
loop_
_entity_poly.entity_id
_entity_poly.type
_entity_poly.pdbx_seq_one_letter_code
_entity_poly.pdbx_strand_id
1 'polypeptide(L)'
;MNSRFLHQDEDVLTQIAEKINYFRGALSPIYISDHLGKFFYDGQYFPQMVEVDYSRDLDNCSEKLARWQRTLGADIFIENYPSIIPQSHKQAEFFKQLIERSSCNVLFDISNATIAEMNVGESIVEWKPITTNTSHFHLGGYAETTLIPHFLVDTHDCNIDPDSIQRAKAILADRTEITICVERDSNFDVENWVCEIERVRNLQL
;
A
#
# COMPACT_ATOMS: atom_id res chain seq x y z
N MET A 1 -0.14 -8.92 0.98
CA MET A 1 0.83 -9.91 1.53
C MET A 1 1.96 -9.17 2.23
N ASN A 2 2.60 -9.77 3.24
CA ASN A 2 3.76 -9.15 3.89
C ASN A 2 4.88 -10.21 4.02
N SER A 3 5.72 -10.28 3.00
CA SER A 3 6.86 -11.23 2.98
C SER A 3 8.02 -10.81 3.87
N ARG A 4 8.06 -9.55 4.27
CA ARG A 4 9.19 -8.92 4.98
C ARG A 4 10.51 -9.00 4.20
N PHE A 5 10.45 -8.93 2.87
CA PHE A 5 11.59 -9.17 1.97
C PHE A 5 12.82 -8.28 2.27
N LEU A 6 12.64 -7.16 2.93
CA LEU A 6 13.76 -6.30 3.35
C LEU A 6 14.65 -6.94 4.42
N HIS A 7 14.14 -7.94 5.17
CA HIS A 7 14.80 -8.50 6.34
C HIS A 7 14.96 -10.01 6.33
N GLN A 8 14.37 -10.70 5.36
CA GLN A 8 14.44 -12.17 5.29
C GLN A 8 15.68 -12.63 4.51
N ASP A 9 16.16 -13.80 4.92
CA ASP A 9 17.20 -14.54 4.18
C ASP A 9 16.65 -15.13 2.89
N GLU A 10 17.53 -15.41 1.93
CA GLU A 10 17.14 -15.95 0.62
C GLU A 10 16.40 -17.30 0.69
N ASP A 11 16.82 -18.17 1.59
CA ASP A 11 16.17 -19.48 1.76
C ASP A 11 14.72 -19.32 2.24
N VAL A 12 14.48 -18.38 3.15
CA VAL A 12 13.12 -18.06 3.63
C VAL A 12 12.28 -17.44 2.52
N LEU A 13 12.84 -16.50 1.76
CA LEU A 13 12.16 -15.89 0.62
C LEU A 13 11.82 -16.92 -0.47
N THR A 14 12.72 -17.87 -0.71
CA THR A 14 12.48 -18.99 -1.66
C THR A 14 11.29 -19.84 -1.22
N GLN A 15 11.22 -20.21 0.06
CA GLN A 15 10.09 -20.97 0.60
C GLN A 15 8.76 -20.20 0.54
N ILE A 16 8.81 -18.87 0.78
CA ILE A 16 7.64 -18.00 0.64
C ILE A 16 7.20 -17.95 -0.83
N ALA A 17 8.16 -17.77 -1.76
CA ALA A 17 7.88 -17.73 -3.20
C ALA A 17 7.24 -19.03 -3.72
N GLU A 18 7.70 -20.20 -3.25
CA GLU A 18 7.09 -21.50 -3.59
C GLU A 18 5.61 -21.54 -3.18
N LYS A 19 5.28 -21.11 -1.96
CA LYS A 19 3.90 -21.06 -1.47
C LYS A 19 3.04 -20.08 -2.30
N ILE A 20 3.55 -18.87 -2.57
CA ILE A 20 2.84 -17.89 -3.37
C ILE A 20 2.59 -18.42 -4.78
N ASN A 21 3.59 -19.05 -5.40
CA ASN A 21 3.47 -19.63 -6.73
C ASN A 21 2.47 -20.81 -6.78
N TYR A 22 2.39 -21.60 -5.72
CA TYR A 22 1.33 -22.59 -5.58
C TYR A 22 -0.06 -21.96 -5.60
N PHE A 23 -0.29 -20.92 -4.78
CA PHE A 23 -1.57 -20.21 -4.76
C PHE A 23 -1.83 -19.45 -6.07
N ARG A 24 -0.81 -18.86 -6.67
CA ARG A 24 -0.93 -18.21 -7.99
C ARG A 24 -1.43 -19.17 -9.05
N GLY A 25 -0.90 -20.39 -9.08
CA GLY A 25 -1.35 -21.43 -10.00
C GLY A 25 -2.78 -21.91 -9.72
N ALA A 26 -3.20 -21.95 -8.46
CA ALA A 26 -4.52 -22.43 -8.06
C ALA A 26 -5.62 -21.38 -8.19
N LEU A 27 -5.31 -20.10 -7.91
CA LEU A 27 -6.31 -19.03 -7.75
C LEU A 27 -6.32 -18.03 -8.91
N SER A 28 -5.25 -17.98 -9.72
CA SER A 28 -5.08 -17.00 -10.81
C SER A 28 -5.37 -15.57 -10.35
N PRO A 29 -4.66 -15.06 -9.32
CA PRO A 29 -4.91 -13.71 -8.79
C PRO A 29 -4.66 -12.65 -9.85
N ILE A 30 -5.37 -11.55 -9.76
CA ILE A 30 -5.26 -10.41 -10.68
C ILE A 30 -3.89 -9.73 -10.52
N TYR A 31 -3.40 -9.63 -9.28
CA TYR A 31 -2.08 -9.10 -8.95
C TYR A 31 -1.52 -9.77 -7.69
N ILE A 32 -0.25 -9.55 -7.43
CA ILE A 32 0.43 -9.92 -6.19
C ILE A 32 0.99 -8.63 -5.60
N SER A 33 0.59 -8.28 -4.39
CA SER A 33 1.10 -7.11 -3.67
C SER A 33 1.93 -7.49 -2.46
N ASP A 34 2.82 -6.58 -2.09
CA ASP A 34 3.60 -6.68 -0.86
C ASP A 34 3.80 -5.29 -0.25
N HIS A 35 4.18 -5.25 1.01
CA HIS A 35 4.46 -4.00 1.71
C HIS A 35 5.95 -3.68 1.72
N LEU A 36 6.26 -2.41 1.60
CA LEU A 36 7.61 -1.88 1.76
C LEU A 36 7.76 -1.29 3.17
N GLY A 37 8.18 -2.10 4.11
CA GLY A 37 8.31 -1.65 5.49
C GLY A 37 9.37 -2.38 6.28
N LYS A 38 9.78 -1.78 7.36
CA LYS A 38 10.76 -2.31 8.30
C LYS A 38 10.07 -2.95 9.51
N PHE A 39 10.61 -4.07 9.95
CA PHE A 39 10.26 -4.72 11.20
C PHE A 39 11.44 -4.76 12.17
N PHE A 40 12.54 -4.12 11.77
CA PHE A 40 13.78 -4.10 12.54
C PHE A 40 14.49 -2.76 12.30
N TYR A 41 14.83 -2.09 13.38
CA TYR A 41 15.54 -0.82 13.35
C TYR A 41 16.48 -0.72 14.55
N ASP A 42 17.72 -0.32 14.33
CA ASP A 42 18.75 -0.13 15.35
C ASP A 42 18.87 -1.30 16.36
N GLY A 43 18.90 -2.55 15.84
CA GLY A 43 19.01 -3.75 16.67
C GLY A 43 17.73 -4.17 17.39
N GLN A 44 16.60 -3.48 17.17
CA GLN A 44 15.33 -3.75 17.83
C GLN A 44 14.29 -4.28 16.84
N TYR A 45 13.55 -5.31 17.23
CA TYR A 45 12.38 -5.78 16.50
C TYR A 45 11.16 -4.96 16.88
N PHE A 46 10.39 -4.56 15.86
CA PHE A 46 9.07 -3.96 16.05
C PHE A 46 7.97 -5.00 15.84
N PRO A 47 6.92 -4.98 16.67
CA PRO A 47 5.78 -5.89 16.49
C PRO A 47 4.95 -5.55 15.26
N GLN A 48 5.00 -4.29 14.82
CA GLN A 48 4.31 -3.77 13.64
C GLN A 48 5.31 -3.27 12.60
N MET A 49 4.85 -3.22 11.36
CA MET A 49 5.59 -2.62 10.26
C MET A 49 5.77 -1.12 10.51
N VAL A 50 6.97 -0.63 10.27
CA VAL A 50 7.29 0.79 10.26
C VAL A 50 7.78 1.22 8.89
N GLU A 51 7.54 2.46 8.60
CA GLU A 51 7.93 3.13 7.36
C GLU A 51 9.44 3.08 7.12
N VAL A 52 9.87 2.96 5.86
CA VAL A 52 11.28 3.09 5.47
C VAL A 52 11.72 4.54 5.52
N ASP A 53 13.02 4.79 5.63
CA ASP A 53 13.58 6.15 5.51
C ASP A 53 13.73 6.52 4.03
N TYR A 54 12.87 7.39 3.53
CA TYR A 54 12.84 7.80 2.12
C TYR A 54 14.10 8.52 1.65
N SER A 55 14.92 9.02 2.57
CA SER A 55 16.19 9.66 2.24
C SER A 55 17.37 8.70 2.14
N ARG A 56 17.29 7.52 2.77
CA ARG A 56 18.44 6.63 2.96
C ARG A 56 18.25 5.23 2.41
N ASP A 57 17.01 4.74 2.37
CA ASP A 57 16.76 3.32 2.12
C ASP A 57 16.55 2.98 0.64
N LEU A 58 16.54 3.95 -0.27
CA LEU A 58 16.19 3.73 -1.67
C LEU A 58 17.04 2.66 -2.35
N ASP A 59 18.35 2.70 -2.19
CA ASP A 59 19.26 1.73 -2.82
C ASP A 59 18.99 0.31 -2.30
N ASN A 60 18.93 0.15 -0.98
CA ASN A 60 18.64 -1.13 -0.35
C ASN A 60 17.24 -1.67 -0.70
N CYS A 61 16.24 -0.81 -0.69
CA CYS A 61 14.88 -1.20 -1.07
C CYS A 61 14.80 -1.64 -2.53
N SER A 62 15.40 -0.89 -3.44
CA SER A 62 15.40 -1.18 -4.86
C SER A 62 16.10 -2.53 -5.18
N GLU A 63 17.27 -2.75 -4.59
CA GLU A 63 18.02 -4.00 -4.78
C GLU A 63 17.26 -5.21 -4.25
N LYS A 64 16.77 -5.13 -3.01
CA LYS A 64 16.05 -6.24 -2.38
C LYS A 64 14.71 -6.53 -3.06
N LEU A 65 14.00 -5.50 -3.48
CA LEU A 65 12.74 -5.66 -4.22
C LEU A 65 12.98 -6.31 -5.58
N ALA A 66 13.97 -5.85 -6.34
CA ALA A 66 14.31 -6.46 -7.61
C ALA A 66 14.73 -7.94 -7.45
N ARG A 67 15.45 -8.26 -6.38
CA ARG A 67 15.78 -9.65 -6.05
C ARG A 67 14.54 -10.46 -5.68
N TRP A 68 13.66 -9.91 -4.84
CA TRP A 68 12.43 -10.56 -4.45
C TRP A 68 11.52 -10.88 -5.65
N GLN A 69 11.36 -9.95 -6.58
CA GLN A 69 10.63 -10.19 -7.84
C GLN A 69 11.25 -11.33 -8.67
N ARG A 70 12.58 -11.39 -8.77
CA ARG A 70 13.26 -12.50 -9.46
C ARG A 70 13.03 -13.83 -8.77
N THR A 71 13.11 -13.88 -7.43
CA THR A 71 12.85 -15.11 -6.65
C THR A 71 11.41 -15.59 -6.81
N LEU A 72 10.46 -14.66 -6.80
CA LEU A 72 9.05 -14.97 -7.00
C LEU A 72 8.72 -15.33 -8.46
N GLY A 73 9.47 -14.81 -9.42
CA GLY A 73 9.17 -14.96 -10.85
C GLY A 73 7.90 -14.23 -11.27
N ALA A 74 7.61 -13.08 -10.67
CA ALA A 74 6.47 -12.23 -10.98
C ALA A 74 6.74 -10.78 -10.55
N ASP A 75 6.07 -9.86 -11.26
CA ASP A 75 6.03 -8.47 -10.85
C ASP A 75 5.22 -8.32 -9.56
N ILE A 76 5.67 -7.44 -8.69
CA ILE A 76 5.04 -7.15 -7.40
C ILE A 76 4.49 -5.73 -7.43
N PHE A 77 3.30 -5.56 -6.89
CA PHE A 77 2.69 -4.28 -6.61
C PHE A 77 3.03 -3.87 -5.17
N ILE A 78 3.78 -2.80 -5.01
CA ILE A 78 4.14 -2.26 -3.68
C ILE A 78 3.11 -1.23 -3.27
N GLU A 79 2.61 -1.38 -2.06
CA GLU A 79 1.61 -0.50 -1.47
C GLU A 79 2.26 0.72 -0.81
N ASN A 80 1.66 1.90 -1.01
CA ASN A 80 2.06 3.12 -0.31
C ASN A 80 1.66 3.06 1.16
N TYR A 81 2.44 3.74 2.00
CA TYR A 81 2.31 3.68 3.46
C TYR A 81 1.49 4.86 4.00
N PRO A 82 0.66 4.66 5.05
CA PRO A 82 -0.05 5.74 5.74
C PRO A 82 0.94 6.51 6.65
N SER A 83 1.79 7.36 6.05
CA SER A 83 2.89 8.04 6.75
C SER A 83 2.44 8.73 8.02
N ILE A 84 3.15 8.44 9.10
CA ILE A 84 2.87 8.96 10.45
C ILE A 84 3.98 9.86 11.00
N ILE A 85 5.15 9.84 10.36
CA ILE A 85 6.32 10.63 10.78
C ILE A 85 6.76 11.49 9.61
N PRO A 86 6.84 12.83 9.76
CA PRO A 86 7.37 13.70 8.73
C PRO A 86 8.81 13.32 8.37
N GLN A 87 9.09 13.15 7.10
CA GLN A 87 10.41 12.83 6.58
C GLN A 87 10.95 13.97 5.70
N SER A 88 12.25 14.01 5.50
CA SER A 88 12.91 15.02 4.65
C SER A 88 12.64 14.81 3.16
N HIS A 89 12.35 13.59 2.75
CA HIS A 89 11.99 13.22 1.39
C HIS A 89 10.54 12.73 1.33
N LYS A 90 9.88 13.04 0.22
CA LYS A 90 8.49 12.66 -0.01
C LYS A 90 8.34 11.22 -0.46
N GLN A 91 7.32 10.55 0.02
CA GLN A 91 7.00 9.17 -0.33
C GLN A 91 6.78 9.01 -1.85
N ALA A 92 6.01 9.90 -2.47
CA ALA A 92 5.73 9.84 -3.90
C ALA A 92 7.01 9.89 -4.76
N GLU A 93 7.98 10.75 -4.41
CA GLU A 93 9.26 10.84 -5.14
C GLU A 93 10.13 9.58 -4.91
N PHE A 94 10.13 9.03 -3.69
CA PHE A 94 10.78 7.77 -3.39
C PHE A 94 10.20 6.62 -4.23
N PHE A 95 8.87 6.50 -4.29
CA PHE A 95 8.19 5.45 -5.08
C PHE A 95 8.46 5.58 -6.58
N LYS A 96 8.52 6.81 -7.10
CA LYS A 96 8.90 7.03 -8.50
C LYS A 96 10.29 6.47 -8.80
N GLN A 97 11.28 6.78 -7.96
CA GLN A 97 12.64 6.26 -8.11
C GLN A 97 12.70 4.74 -7.87
N LEU A 98 11.92 4.21 -6.94
CA LEU A 98 11.82 2.78 -6.68
C LEU A 98 11.31 2.03 -7.93
N ILE A 99 10.27 2.53 -8.59
CA ILE A 99 9.74 1.98 -9.85
C ILE A 99 10.83 1.97 -10.94
N GLU A 100 11.50 3.10 -11.14
CA GLU A 100 12.56 3.24 -12.14
C GLU A 100 13.70 2.23 -11.95
N ARG A 101 14.05 1.93 -10.70
CA ARG A 101 15.19 1.05 -10.36
C ARG A 101 14.84 -0.43 -10.26
N SER A 102 13.65 -0.77 -9.80
CA SER A 102 13.25 -2.16 -9.54
C SER A 102 12.24 -2.71 -10.54
N SER A 103 11.66 -1.85 -11.38
CA SER A 103 10.57 -2.19 -12.30
C SER A 103 9.35 -2.78 -11.57
N CYS A 104 9.12 -2.41 -10.31
CA CYS A 104 7.92 -2.79 -9.59
C CYS A 104 6.70 -1.99 -10.06
N ASN A 105 5.53 -2.49 -9.74
CA ASN A 105 4.28 -1.75 -9.88
C ASN A 105 3.87 -1.14 -8.53
N VAL A 106 2.84 -0.31 -8.54
CA VAL A 106 2.26 0.27 -7.32
C VAL A 106 0.82 -0.19 -7.18
N LEU A 107 0.50 -0.70 -6.01
CA LEU A 107 -0.86 -0.79 -5.50
C LEU A 107 -1.10 0.50 -4.73
N PHE A 108 -2.00 1.35 -5.24
CA PHE A 108 -2.20 2.65 -4.62
C PHE A 108 -3.40 2.61 -3.66
N ASP A 109 -3.10 2.66 -2.37
CA ASP A 109 -4.11 2.84 -1.34
C ASP A 109 -4.40 4.34 -1.18
N ILE A 110 -5.65 4.72 -1.50
CA ILE A 110 -6.12 6.10 -1.44
C ILE A 110 -6.33 6.55 0.01
N SER A 111 -6.71 5.63 0.90
CA SER A 111 -6.88 5.90 2.33
C SER A 111 -5.53 6.16 2.99
N ASN A 112 -4.52 5.36 2.69
CA ASN A 112 -3.15 5.57 3.15
C ASN A 112 -2.57 6.91 2.69
N ALA A 113 -2.79 7.28 1.43
CA ALA A 113 -2.38 8.60 0.93
C ALA A 113 -3.16 9.76 1.60
N THR A 114 -4.44 9.55 1.92
CA THR A 114 -5.24 10.52 2.68
C THR A 114 -4.71 10.69 4.10
N ILE A 115 -4.40 9.60 4.78
CA ILE A 115 -3.79 9.60 6.12
C ILE A 115 -2.45 10.35 6.10
N ALA A 116 -1.58 10.05 5.13
CA ALA A 116 -0.28 10.70 4.98
C ALA A 116 -0.43 12.22 4.74
N GLU A 117 -1.39 12.64 3.91
CA GLU A 117 -1.67 14.07 3.70
C GLU A 117 -2.13 14.76 4.99
N MET A 118 -3.02 14.13 5.75
CA MET A 118 -3.55 14.68 7.01
C MET A 118 -2.50 14.70 8.12
N ASN A 119 -1.74 13.64 8.30
CA ASN A 119 -0.79 13.51 9.40
C ASN A 119 0.51 14.29 9.16
N VAL A 120 1.06 14.24 7.95
CA VAL A 120 2.42 14.74 7.66
C VAL A 120 2.48 15.75 6.51
N GLY A 121 1.35 16.10 5.91
CA GLY A 121 1.27 17.09 4.83
C GLY A 121 1.84 16.59 3.50
N GLU A 122 1.85 15.30 3.25
CA GLU A 122 2.21 14.72 1.96
C GLU A 122 1.05 14.82 0.99
N SER A 123 1.12 15.73 0.03
CA SER A 123 0.02 15.96 -0.89
C SER A 123 -0.24 14.76 -1.81
N ILE A 124 -1.49 14.30 -1.82
CA ILE A 124 -1.93 13.22 -2.72
C ILE A 124 -1.75 13.59 -4.21
N VAL A 125 -1.70 14.88 -4.54
CA VAL A 125 -1.48 15.35 -5.91
C VAL A 125 -0.09 14.98 -6.43
N GLU A 126 0.91 14.84 -5.56
CA GLU A 126 2.27 14.43 -5.91
C GLU A 126 2.33 13.00 -6.46
N TRP A 127 1.32 12.18 -6.17
CA TRP A 127 1.19 10.82 -6.68
C TRP A 127 0.63 10.72 -8.12
N LYS A 128 0.20 11.83 -8.71
CA LYS A 128 -0.42 11.82 -10.04
C LYS A 128 0.42 11.09 -11.12
N PRO A 129 1.75 11.27 -11.21
CA PRO A 129 2.56 10.55 -12.21
C PRO A 129 2.52 9.02 -12.05
N ILE A 130 2.36 8.54 -10.81
CA ILE A 130 2.28 7.11 -10.48
C ILE A 130 0.87 6.61 -10.69
N THR A 131 -0.12 7.29 -10.10
CA THR A 131 -1.53 6.87 -10.16
C THR A 131 -2.08 6.85 -11.57
N THR A 132 -1.59 7.68 -12.49
CA THR A 132 -1.98 7.65 -13.90
C THR A 132 -1.71 6.28 -14.55
N ASN A 133 -0.68 5.57 -14.12
CA ASN A 133 -0.26 4.28 -14.66
C ASN A 133 -0.67 3.08 -13.78
N THR A 134 -1.25 3.33 -12.61
CA THR A 134 -1.68 2.29 -11.67
C THR A 134 -3.09 1.82 -12.03
N SER A 135 -3.30 0.50 -12.06
CA SER A 135 -4.61 -0.12 -12.34
C SER A 135 -5.27 -0.72 -11.09
N HIS A 136 -4.55 -0.80 -9.98
CA HIS A 136 -5.03 -1.46 -8.76
C HIS A 136 -5.00 -0.50 -7.59
N PHE A 137 -6.13 -0.39 -6.91
CA PHE A 137 -6.35 0.56 -5.83
C PHE A 137 -6.94 -0.13 -4.60
N HIS A 138 -6.61 0.41 -3.43
CA HIS A 138 -7.25 0.08 -2.17
C HIS A 138 -8.00 1.28 -1.60
N LEU A 139 -9.03 0.99 -0.83
CA LEU A 139 -9.79 1.92 0.00
C LEU A 139 -10.17 1.21 1.29
N GLY A 140 -9.78 1.75 2.43
CA GLY A 140 -10.14 1.26 3.76
C GLY A 140 -10.69 2.37 4.65
N GLY A 141 -11.22 1.99 5.79
CA GLY A 141 -11.58 2.92 6.85
C GLY A 141 -10.36 3.24 7.72
N TYR A 142 -10.29 4.47 8.24
CA TYR A 142 -9.30 4.89 9.21
C TYR A 142 -9.96 5.62 10.38
N ALA A 143 -9.28 5.69 11.51
CA ALA A 143 -9.80 6.34 12.71
C ALA A 143 -8.80 7.34 13.28
N GLU A 144 -9.34 8.35 13.97
CA GLU A 144 -8.53 9.26 14.79
C GLU A 144 -8.08 8.54 16.07
N THR A 145 -6.79 8.62 16.40
CA THR A 145 -6.29 8.06 17.65
C THR A 145 -6.73 8.91 18.85
N THR A 146 -7.05 8.25 19.94
CA THR A 146 -7.39 8.92 21.22
C THR A 146 -6.17 9.50 21.94
N LEU A 147 -4.96 9.14 21.53
CA LEU A 147 -3.72 9.56 22.20
C LEU A 147 -3.19 10.90 21.68
N ILE A 148 -3.37 11.19 20.41
CA ILE A 148 -2.89 12.39 19.74
C ILE A 148 -4.06 12.99 18.97
N PRO A 149 -4.57 14.17 19.33
CA PRO A 149 -5.69 14.81 18.60
C PRO A 149 -5.36 15.02 17.12
N HIS A 150 -6.32 14.76 16.27
CA HIS A 150 -6.23 14.90 14.81
C HIS A 150 -5.20 14.01 14.12
N PHE A 151 -4.74 12.98 14.81
CA PHE A 151 -3.80 12.00 14.23
C PHE A 151 -4.58 10.76 13.77
N LEU A 152 -4.46 10.45 12.49
CA LEU A 152 -5.16 9.34 11.86
C LEU A 152 -4.32 8.06 11.86
N VAL A 153 -4.99 6.94 12.05
CA VAL A 153 -4.40 5.60 12.01
C VAL A 153 -5.20 4.74 11.05
N ASP A 154 -4.50 4.03 10.21
CA ASP A 154 -5.07 3.05 9.32
C ASP A 154 -5.56 1.84 10.13
N THR A 155 -6.88 1.67 10.21
CA THR A 155 -7.50 0.68 11.09
C THR A 155 -8.29 -0.39 10.35
N HIS A 156 -8.78 -0.08 9.17
CA HIS A 156 -9.66 -0.94 8.36
C HIS A 156 -10.85 -1.57 9.14
N ASP A 157 -11.31 -0.89 10.20
CA ASP A 157 -12.36 -1.38 11.09
C ASP A 157 -13.67 -0.60 11.03
N CYS A 158 -13.71 0.46 10.22
CA CYS A 158 -14.84 1.35 10.02
C CYS A 158 -15.11 1.62 8.54
N ASN A 159 -16.14 2.41 8.26
CA ASN A 159 -16.51 2.77 6.89
C ASN A 159 -15.46 3.71 6.27
N ILE A 160 -15.36 3.64 4.94
CA ILE A 160 -14.50 4.55 4.18
C ILE A 160 -14.94 6.00 4.42
N ASP A 161 -13.98 6.82 4.78
CA ASP A 161 -14.22 8.23 5.06
C ASP A 161 -14.68 9.00 3.81
N PRO A 162 -15.60 9.96 3.94
CA PRO A 162 -16.05 10.78 2.82
C PRO A 162 -14.92 11.49 2.06
N ASP A 163 -13.86 11.90 2.74
CA ASP A 163 -12.70 12.54 2.11
C ASP A 163 -11.95 11.57 1.22
N SER A 164 -11.74 10.33 1.64
CA SER A 164 -11.16 9.27 0.81
C SER A 164 -12.02 8.98 -0.43
N ILE A 165 -13.34 8.97 -0.28
CA ILE A 165 -14.27 8.83 -1.41
C ILE A 165 -14.15 9.99 -2.39
N GLN A 166 -14.04 11.23 -1.91
CA GLN A 166 -13.88 12.38 -2.78
C GLN A 166 -12.55 12.36 -3.54
N ARG A 167 -11.47 11.96 -2.86
CA ARG A 167 -10.16 11.77 -3.48
C ARG A 167 -10.17 10.63 -4.51
N ALA A 168 -10.85 9.52 -4.18
CA ALA A 168 -11.05 8.42 -5.11
C ALA A 168 -11.71 8.90 -6.41
N LYS A 169 -12.79 9.66 -6.33
CA LYS A 169 -13.45 10.24 -7.50
C LYS A 169 -12.48 11.07 -8.36
N ALA A 170 -11.64 11.88 -7.74
CA ALA A 170 -10.70 12.73 -8.45
C ALA A 170 -9.55 11.94 -9.12
N ILE A 171 -9.04 10.90 -8.43
CA ILE A 171 -7.95 10.06 -8.93
C ILE A 171 -8.41 9.12 -10.03
N LEU A 172 -9.64 8.60 -9.91
CA LEU A 172 -10.18 7.55 -10.77
C LEU A 172 -11.04 8.10 -11.91
N ALA A 173 -11.26 9.43 -11.99
CA ALA A 173 -12.05 10.06 -13.04
C ALA A 173 -11.56 9.64 -14.43
N ASP A 174 -12.52 9.30 -15.31
CA ASP A 174 -12.29 8.89 -16.70
C ASP A 174 -11.45 7.59 -16.86
N ARG A 175 -11.33 6.79 -15.80
CA ARG A 175 -10.58 5.54 -15.83
C ARG A 175 -11.51 4.35 -16.02
N THR A 176 -11.08 3.49 -16.93
CA THR A 176 -11.73 2.21 -17.20
C THR A 176 -10.90 1.03 -16.76
N GLU A 177 -10.90 -0.07 -16.75
CA GLU A 177 -9.97 -1.19 -16.50
C GLU A 177 -9.15 -1.03 -15.20
N ILE A 178 -9.83 -0.69 -14.12
CA ILE A 178 -9.24 -0.63 -12.77
C ILE A 178 -9.88 -1.67 -11.87
N THR A 179 -9.13 -2.06 -10.83
CA THR A 179 -9.68 -2.82 -9.69
C THR A 179 -9.54 -2.01 -8.41
N ILE A 180 -10.57 -2.07 -7.57
CA ILE A 180 -10.57 -1.43 -6.27
C ILE A 180 -10.91 -2.49 -5.23
N CYS A 181 -10.04 -2.68 -4.26
CA CYS A 181 -10.33 -3.50 -3.08
C CYS A 181 -10.84 -2.60 -1.96
N VAL A 182 -11.98 -2.94 -1.41
CA VAL A 182 -12.50 -2.32 -0.19
C VAL A 182 -12.04 -3.16 1.00
N GLU A 183 -11.06 -2.63 1.74
CA GLU A 183 -10.44 -3.34 2.84
C GLU A 183 -11.24 -3.25 4.13
N ARG A 184 -11.30 -4.40 4.84
CA ARG A 184 -11.93 -4.52 6.15
C ARG A 184 -11.21 -5.61 6.94
N ASP A 185 -10.49 -5.25 7.99
CA ASP A 185 -9.68 -6.17 8.80
C ASP A 185 -10.37 -6.61 10.09
N SER A 186 -11.33 -5.84 10.57
CA SER A 186 -12.10 -6.15 11.77
C SER A 186 -13.51 -5.55 11.70
N ASN A 187 -14.32 -5.74 12.74
CA ASN A 187 -15.71 -5.29 12.78
C ASN A 187 -16.51 -5.72 11.54
N PHE A 188 -16.44 -7.01 11.21
CA PHE A 188 -17.08 -7.59 10.02
C PHE A 188 -18.59 -7.57 10.11
N ASP A 189 -19.20 -6.46 9.72
CA ASP A 189 -20.60 -6.37 9.34
C ASP A 189 -20.69 -6.55 7.83
N VAL A 190 -21.11 -7.74 7.40
CA VAL A 190 -21.12 -8.12 5.98
C VAL A 190 -22.09 -7.23 5.18
N GLU A 191 -23.23 -6.87 5.76
CA GLU A 191 -24.23 -6.03 5.09
C GLU A 191 -23.66 -4.62 4.87
N ASN A 192 -23.05 -4.06 5.89
CA ASN A 192 -22.39 -2.75 5.81
C ASN A 192 -21.22 -2.78 4.82
N TRP A 193 -20.38 -3.81 4.85
CA TRP A 193 -19.25 -3.95 3.93
C TRP A 193 -19.71 -4.06 2.46
N VAL A 194 -20.79 -4.82 2.19
CA VAL A 194 -21.40 -4.88 0.86
C VAL A 194 -21.90 -3.50 0.42
N CYS A 195 -22.54 -2.74 1.32
CA CYS A 195 -22.94 -1.36 1.02
C CYS A 195 -21.77 -0.46 0.66
N GLU A 196 -20.63 -0.59 1.34
CA GLU A 196 -19.42 0.16 1.02
C GLU A 196 -18.85 -0.25 -0.37
N ILE A 197 -18.82 -1.53 -0.67
CA ILE A 197 -18.43 -2.03 -2.00
C ILE A 197 -19.34 -1.45 -3.10
N GLU A 198 -20.66 -1.44 -2.89
CA GLU A 198 -21.61 -0.86 -3.85
C GLU A 198 -21.43 0.66 -3.97
N ARG A 199 -21.14 1.35 -2.87
CA ARG A 199 -20.82 2.79 -2.87
C ARG A 199 -19.59 3.09 -3.72
N VAL A 200 -18.53 2.28 -3.58
CA VAL A 200 -17.29 2.41 -4.36
C VAL A 200 -17.53 2.06 -5.84
N ARG A 201 -18.28 0.99 -6.11
CA ARG A 201 -18.65 0.58 -7.48
C ARG A 201 -19.45 1.65 -8.22
N ASN A 202 -20.28 2.40 -7.49
CA ASN A 202 -21.09 3.49 -8.03
C ASN A 202 -20.38 4.85 -8.02
N LEU A 203 -19.09 4.91 -7.68
CA LEU A 203 -18.30 6.09 -8.01
C LEU A 203 -18.39 6.25 -9.53
N GLN A 204 -18.97 7.34 -9.98
CA GLN A 204 -19.03 7.64 -11.42
C GLN A 204 -17.59 7.86 -11.90
N LEU A 205 -17.02 6.81 -12.43
CA LEU A 205 -15.72 6.77 -13.06
C LEU A 205 -15.85 7.12 -14.53
#